data_604288282e33dd21089f78f30945c879
#
_entry.id   604288282e33dd21089f78f30945c879
#
_cell.length_a   1.000
_cell.length_b   1.000
_cell.length_c   1.000
_cell.angle_alpha   90.00
_cell.angle_beta   90.00
_cell.angle_gamma   90.00
#
_symmetry.space_group_name_H-M   'P 1'
#
loop_
_entity.id
_entity.type
_entity.pdbx_description
1 polymer ?
#
loop_
_entity_poly.entity_id
_entity_poly.type
_entity_poly.pdbx_seq_one_letter_code
_entity_poly.pdbx_strand_id
1 'polypeptide(L)'
;YYRKEAEMREKAMELLAIFELEKKYDVLAKNLPYGEQRRLEIVRALATNPKILFLDEPAAGMNPQETAELTALIRKIQKDFKITVVLIEHDMSLVMNVCERIYVLEYARLLAKGTPEEIQKNPAVIKAYLGGD
;
A
#
# COMPACT_ATOMS: atom_id res chain seq x y z
N TYR A 1 -21.78 16.87 -20.86
CA TYR A 1 -21.15 15.54 -21.09
C TYR A 1 -19.65 15.67 -21.36
N TYR A 2 -19.25 16.39 -22.42
CA TYR A 2 -17.83 16.54 -22.81
C TYR A 2 -16.95 17.19 -21.72
N ARG A 3 -17.50 18.18 -21.00
CA ARG A 3 -16.80 18.88 -19.93
C ARG A 3 -16.48 17.93 -18.77
N LYS A 4 -17.46 17.11 -18.39
CA LYS A 4 -17.30 16.11 -17.33
C LYS A 4 -16.30 15.03 -17.70
N GLU A 5 -16.30 14.61 -18.94
CA GLU A 5 -15.35 13.61 -19.47
C GLU A 5 -13.92 14.16 -19.48
N ALA A 6 -13.72 15.41 -19.87
CA ALA A 6 -12.42 16.07 -19.84
C ALA A 6 -11.89 16.21 -18.40
N GLU A 7 -12.75 16.58 -17.45
CA GLU A 7 -12.39 16.69 -16.03
C GLU A 7 -11.99 15.32 -15.46
N MET A 8 -12.72 14.26 -15.81
CA MET A 8 -12.42 12.90 -15.38
C MET A 8 -11.07 12.41 -15.95
N ARG A 9 -10.81 12.73 -17.21
CA ARG A 9 -9.54 12.38 -17.87
C ARG A 9 -8.37 13.10 -17.19
N GLU A 10 -8.52 14.39 -16.92
CA GLU A 10 -7.49 15.18 -16.23
C GLU A 10 -7.17 14.61 -14.86
N LYS A 11 -8.20 14.30 -14.08
CA LYS A 11 -8.02 13.66 -12.76
C LYS A 11 -7.35 12.30 -12.87
N ALA A 12 -7.73 11.49 -13.84
CA ALA A 12 -7.11 10.19 -14.06
C ALA A 12 -5.62 10.34 -14.41
N MET A 13 -5.27 11.30 -15.26
CA MET A 13 -3.87 11.55 -15.64
C MET A 13 -3.06 12.07 -14.45
N GLU A 14 -3.63 12.91 -13.59
CA GLU A 14 -2.97 13.38 -12.37
C GLU A 14 -2.66 12.21 -11.42
N LEU A 15 -3.61 11.29 -11.22
CA LEU A 15 -3.41 10.11 -10.41
C LEU A 15 -2.35 9.18 -11.01
N LEU A 16 -2.38 8.95 -12.32
CA LEU A 16 -1.38 8.14 -12.99
C LEU A 16 0.03 8.74 -12.84
N ALA A 17 0.15 10.07 -12.89
CA ALA A 17 1.42 10.75 -12.73
C ALA A 17 2.02 10.54 -11.34
N ILE A 18 1.19 10.56 -10.28
CA ILE A 18 1.63 10.30 -8.90
C ILE A 18 2.28 8.91 -8.79
N PHE A 19 1.79 7.94 -9.55
CA PHE A 19 2.25 6.56 -9.55
C PHE A 19 3.23 6.24 -10.70
N GLU A 20 3.67 7.27 -11.41
CA GLU A 20 4.62 7.16 -12.55
C GLU A 20 4.09 6.28 -13.69
N LEU A 21 2.79 6.30 -13.91
CA LEU A 21 2.11 5.52 -14.95
C LEU A 21 1.55 6.38 -16.08
N GLU A 22 1.77 7.69 -16.07
CA GLU A 22 1.19 8.63 -17.02
C GLU A 22 1.58 8.35 -18.48
N LYS A 23 2.77 7.78 -18.71
CA LYS A 23 3.25 7.42 -20.05
C LYS A 23 2.63 6.13 -20.58
N LYS A 24 1.90 5.40 -19.75
CA LYS A 24 1.31 4.11 -20.09
C LYS A 24 -0.23 4.14 -20.09
N TYR A 25 -0.82 5.33 -20.20
CA TYR A 25 -2.27 5.52 -20.13
C TYR A 25 -3.06 4.75 -21.19
N ASP A 26 -2.42 4.46 -22.33
CA ASP A 26 -3.01 3.73 -23.45
C ASP A 26 -2.61 2.24 -23.51
N VAL A 27 -1.79 1.77 -22.56
CA VAL A 27 -1.40 0.37 -22.49
C VAL A 27 -2.51 -0.42 -21.76
N LEU A 28 -2.83 -1.60 -22.28
CA LEU A 28 -3.77 -2.50 -21.61
C LEU A 28 -3.18 -2.93 -20.26
N ALA A 29 -4.00 -2.87 -19.21
CA ALA A 29 -3.56 -3.18 -17.83
C ALA A 29 -2.89 -4.55 -17.72
N LYS A 30 -3.39 -5.56 -18.45
CA LYS A 30 -2.83 -6.91 -18.47
C LYS A 30 -1.42 -6.99 -19.06
N ASN A 31 -1.01 -5.96 -19.82
CA ASN A 31 0.31 -5.89 -20.47
C ASN A 31 1.34 -5.11 -19.64
N LEU A 32 0.94 -4.56 -18.50
CA LEU A 32 1.85 -3.88 -17.58
C LEU A 32 2.70 -4.90 -16.80
N PRO A 33 3.94 -4.57 -16.47
CA PRO A 33 4.71 -5.34 -15.49
C PRO A 33 3.95 -5.45 -14.17
N TYR A 34 4.20 -6.51 -13.41
CA TYR A 34 3.46 -6.82 -12.18
C TYR A 34 3.41 -5.66 -11.17
N GLY A 35 4.55 -5.04 -10.89
CA GLY A 35 4.61 -3.90 -9.97
C GLY A 35 3.77 -2.71 -10.44
N GLU A 36 3.71 -2.47 -11.75
CA GLU A 36 2.89 -1.41 -12.32
C GLU A 36 1.40 -1.77 -12.28
N GLN A 37 1.05 -3.04 -12.45
CA GLN A 37 -0.34 -3.50 -12.28
C GLN A 37 -0.82 -3.25 -10.86
N ARG A 38 0.02 -3.53 -9.86
CA ARG A 38 -0.29 -3.27 -8.45
C ARG A 38 -0.49 -1.78 -8.19
N ARG A 39 0.37 -0.93 -8.73
CA ARG A 39 0.22 0.52 -8.62
C ARG A 39 -1.09 1.00 -9.27
N LEU A 40 -1.44 0.45 -10.42
CA LEU A 40 -2.70 0.78 -11.09
C LEU A 40 -3.93 0.39 -10.25
N GLU A 41 -3.91 -0.74 -9.57
CA GLU A 41 -4.99 -1.14 -8.67
C GLU A 41 -5.20 -0.11 -7.55
N ILE A 42 -4.12 0.41 -6.98
CA ILE A 42 -4.18 1.46 -5.95
C ILE A 42 -4.73 2.76 -6.54
N VAL A 43 -4.28 3.14 -7.73
CA VAL A 43 -4.80 4.33 -8.44
C VAL A 43 -6.31 4.23 -8.63
N ARG A 44 -6.80 3.07 -9.05
CA ARG A 44 -8.24 2.86 -9.24
C ARG A 44 -9.02 3.05 -7.95
N ALA A 45 -8.51 2.52 -6.85
CA ALA A 45 -9.12 2.70 -5.54
C ALA A 45 -9.13 4.17 -5.12
N LEU A 46 -8.03 4.89 -5.30
CA LEU A 46 -7.92 6.32 -4.98
C LEU A 46 -8.85 7.19 -5.82
N ALA A 47 -9.15 6.78 -7.04
CA ALA A 47 -10.05 7.51 -7.93
C ALA A 47 -11.48 7.61 -7.38
N THR A 48 -11.86 6.75 -6.44
CA THR A 48 -13.17 6.78 -5.77
C THR A 48 -13.26 7.82 -4.64
N ASN A 49 -12.19 8.56 -4.37
CA ASN A 49 -12.08 9.50 -3.24
C ASN A 49 -12.40 8.85 -1.88
N PRO A 50 -11.71 7.77 -1.51
CA PRO A 50 -12.02 7.05 -0.27
C PRO A 50 -11.55 7.83 0.96
N LYS A 51 -12.17 7.58 2.10
CA LYS A 51 -11.67 8.00 3.42
C LYS A 51 -10.76 6.94 4.03
N ILE A 52 -10.98 5.69 3.64
CA ILE A 52 -10.22 4.54 4.11
C ILE A 52 -9.81 3.71 2.89
N LEU A 53 -8.54 3.36 2.81
CA LEU A 53 -8.00 2.48 1.79
C LEU A 53 -7.53 1.18 2.44
N PHE A 54 -8.06 0.05 1.99
CA PHE A 54 -7.63 -1.27 2.44
C PHE A 54 -6.68 -1.87 1.42
N LEU A 55 -5.49 -2.25 1.88
CA LEU A 55 -4.48 -2.93 1.06
C LEU A 55 -4.22 -4.32 1.64
N ASP A 56 -4.59 -5.34 0.90
CA ASP A 56 -4.45 -6.73 1.32
C ASP A 56 -3.22 -7.35 0.65
N GLU A 57 -2.18 -7.57 1.43
CA GLU A 57 -0.90 -8.13 0.98
C GLU A 57 -0.35 -7.48 -0.31
N PRO A 58 -0.23 -6.15 -0.37
CA PRO A 58 0.15 -5.46 -1.61
C PRO A 58 1.58 -5.79 -2.07
N ALA A 59 2.45 -6.25 -1.16
CA ALA A 59 3.84 -6.62 -1.49
C ALA A 59 3.99 -8.07 -1.95
N ALA A 60 2.91 -8.85 -2.01
CA ALA A 60 2.97 -10.25 -2.41
C ALA A 60 3.60 -10.41 -3.82
N GLY A 61 4.63 -11.25 -3.92
CA GLY A 61 5.31 -11.48 -5.19
C GLY A 61 6.31 -10.40 -5.60
N MET A 62 6.55 -9.39 -4.76
CA MET A 62 7.51 -8.32 -5.05
C MET A 62 8.92 -8.67 -4.54
N ASN A 63 9.94 -8.21 -5.28
CA ASN A 63 11.31 -8.25 -4.80
C ASN A 63 11.57 -7.10 -3.79
N PRO A 64 12.72 -7.09 -3.07
CA PRO A 64 13.01 -6.05 -2.09
C PRO A 64 12.98 -4.62 -2.62
N GLN A 65 13.42 -4.41 -3.86
CA GLN A 65 13.41 -3.08 -4.48
C GLN A 65 11.97 -2.63 -4.75
N GLU A 66 11.14 -3.49 -5.31
CA GLU A 66 9.73 -3.20 -5.57
C GLU A 66 8.97 -2.92 -4.27
N THR A 67 9.28 -3.68 -3.21
CA THR A 67 8.71 -3.47 -1.88
C THR A 67 9.11 -2.11 -1.31
N ALA A 68 10.36 -1.70 -1.49
CA ALA A 68 10.83 -0.37 -1.06
C ALA A 68 10.12 0.76 -1.81
N GLU A 69 9.92 0.59 -3.10
CA GLU A 69 9.17 1.55 -3.93
C GLU A 69 7.70 1.64 -3.49
N LEU A 70 7.07 0.51 -3.21
CA LEU A 70 5.71 0.44 -2.68
C LEU A 70 5.62 1.13 -1.31
N THR A 71 6.60 0.92 -0.45
CA THR A 71 6.69 1.56 0.87
C THR A 71 6.69 3.09 0.74
N ALA A 72 7.54 3.62 -0.12
CA ALA A 72 7.61 5.06 -0.40
C ALA A 72 6.29 5.59 -0.95
N LEU A 73 5.65 4.83 -1.81
CA LEU A 73 4.37 5.19 -2.41
C LEU A 73 3.24 5.26 -1.38
N ILE A 74 3.14 4.27 -0.49
CA ILE A 74 2.13 4.25 0.58
C ILE A 74 2.30 5.45 1.51
N ARG A 75 3.54 5.80 1.87
CA ARG A 75 3.83 6.99 2.66
C ARG A 75 3.36 8.26 1.98
N LYS A 76 3.60 8.38 0.68
CA LYS A 76 3.16 9.53 -0.12
C LYS A 76 1.64 9.63 -0.15
N ILE A 77 0.95 8.52 -0.33
CA ILE A 77 -0.52 8.46 -0.31
C ILE A 77 -1.08 8.96 1.02
N GLN A 78 -0.54 8.47 2.13
CA GLN A 78 -0.96 8.91 3.47
C GLN A 78 -0.83 10.41 3.63
N LYS A 79 0.29 10.97 3.19
CA LYS A 79 0.58 12.39 3.32
C LYS A 79 -0.29 13.26 2.41
N ASP A 80 -0.38 12.91 1.13
CA ASP A 80 -0.98 13.76 0.10
C ASP A 80 -2.50 13.65 0.05
N PHE A 81 -3.05 12.48 0.35
CA PHE A 81 -4.51 12.24 0.28
C PHE A 81 -5.22 12.34 1.61
N LYS A 82 -4.49 12.41 2.72
CA LYS A 82 -5.05 12.50 4.09
C LYS A 82 -6.11 11.44 4.37
N ILE A 83 -5.86 10.22 3.93
CA ILE A 83 -6.75 9.08 4.13
C ILE A 83 -6.16 8.12 5.15
N THR A 84 -7.01 7.31 5.75
CA THR A 84 -6.58 6.21 6.61
C THR A 84 -6.26 5.01 5.72
N VAL A 85 -5.08 4.44 5.90
CA VAL A 85 -4.69 3.21 5.18
C VAL A 85 -4.68 2.06 6.18
N VAL A 86 -5.43 1.01 5.86
CA VAL A 86 -5.41 -0.26 6.61
C VAL A 86 -4.64 -1.27 5.77
N LEU A 87 -3.54 -1.74 6.29
CA LEU A 87 -2.62 -2.63 5.60
C LEU A 87 -2.65 -4.01 6.25
N ILE A 88 -2.92 -5.04 5.44
CA ILE A 88 -2.78 -6.44 5.84
C ILE A 88 -1.50 -6.95 5.19
N GLU A 89 -0.52 -7.33 5.99
CA GLU A 89 0.79 -7.70 5.48
C GLU A 89 1.54 -8.60 6.46
N HIS A 90 2.43 -9.41 5.94
CA HIS A 90 3.39 -10.19 6.72
C HIS A 90 4.85 -9.80 6.41
N ASP A 91 5.06 -8.91 5.46
CA ASP A 91 6.37 -8.32 5.19
C ASP A 91 6.68 -7.29 6.26
N MET A 92 7.51 -7.68 7.24
CA MET A 92 7.81 -6.84 8.40
C MET A 92 8.54 -5.56 8.02
N SER A 93 9.35 -5.58 6.97
CA SER A 93 10.03 -4.38 6.47
C SER A 93 9.04 -3.30 6.05
N LEU A 94 8.02 -3.68 5.27
CA LEU A 94 6.96 -2.77 4.84
C LEU A 94 6.17 -2.26 6.04
N VAL A 95 5.69 -3.18 6.89
CA VAL A 95 4.87 -2.86 8.06
C VAL A 95 5.56 -1.88 8.99
N MET A 96 6.80 -2.17 9.37
CA MET A 96 7.57 -1.33 10.30
C MET A 96 7.88 0.06 9.74
N ASN A 97 7.93 0.20 8.43
CA ASN A 97 8.25 1.47 7.78
C ASN A 97 7.05 2.37 7.48
N VAL A 98 5.84 1.82 7.37
CA VAL A 98 4.67 2.63 6.99
C VAL A 98 3.60 2.72 8.06
N CYS A 99 3.50 1.76 8.97
CA CYS A 99 2.42 1.72 9.94
C CYS A 99 2.72 2.61 11.14
N GLU A 100 1.73 3.39 11.56
CA GLU A 100 1.78 4.16 12.81
C GLU A 100 1.36 3.29 13.98
N ARG A 101 0.45 2.35 13.73
CA ARG A 101 -0.07 1.42 14.71
C ARG A 101 -0.22 0.04 14.10
N ILE A 102 0.17 -0.99 14.85
CA ILE A 102 0.18 -2.37 14.39
C ILE A 102 -0.65 -3.24 15.32
N TYR A 103 -1.47 -4.08 14.72
CA TYR A 103 -2.21 -5.14 15.40
C TYR A 103 -1.68 -6.48 14.89
N VAL A 104 -1.05 -7.26 15.76
CA VAL A 104 -0.46 -8.55 15.38
C VAL A 104 -1.42 -9.66 15.70
N LEU A 105 -1.76 -10.45 14.68
CA LEU A 105 -2.66 -11.59 14.81
C LEU A 105 -1.88 -12.89 14.69
N GLU A 106 -2.23 -13.87 15.50
CA GLU A 106 -1.75 -15.24 15.43
C GLU A 106 -2.94 -16.18 15.64
N TYR A 107 -3.16 -17.09 14.69
CA TYR A 107 -4.30 -18.02 14.72
C TYR A 107 -5.64 -17.30 14.99
N ALA A 108 -5.88 -16.20 14.27
CA ALA A 108 -7.09 -15.38 14.39
C ALA A 108 -7.30 -14.74 15.78
N ARG A 109 -6.25 -14.66 16.59
CA ARG A 109 -6.27 -14.00 17.90
C ARG A 109 -5.31 -12.83 17.92
N LEU A 110 -5.68 -11.78 18.67
CA LEU A 110 -4.80 -10.63 18.86
C LEU A 110 -3.65 -11.03 19.78
N LEU A 111 -2.44 -11.06 19.23
CA LEU A 111 -1.21 -11.36 19.96
C LEU A 111 -0.63 -10.12 20.64
N ALA A 112 -0.62 -8.99 19.93
CA ALA A 112 -0.06 -7.73 20.41
C ALA A 112 -0.63 -6.56 19.61
N LYS A 113 -0.53 -5.35 20.16
CA LYS A 113 -0.86 -4.10 19.49
C LYS A 113 0.04 -2.98 20.00
N GLY A 114 0.36 -2.03 19.16
CA GLY A 114 1.19 -0.90 19.54
C GLY A 114 1.84 -0.21 18.36
N THR A 115 2.80 0.67 18.69
CA THR A 115 3.64 1.33 17.70
C THR A 115 4.66 0.33 17.12
N PRO A 116 5.28 0.65 15.97
CA PRO A 116 6.34 -0.20 15.42
C PRO A 116 7.46 -0.52 16.43
N GLU A 117 7.87 0.47 17.22
CA GLU A 117 8.91 0.29 18.23
C GLU A 117 8.48 -0.71 19.31
N GLU A 118 7.25 -0.59 19.82
CA GLU A 118 6.71 -1.50 20.82
C GLU A 118 6.58 -2.92 20.27
N ILE A 119 6.13 -3.06 19.04
CA ILE A 119 5.96 -4.37 18.39
C ILE A 119 7.31 -5.08 18.16
N GLN A 120 8.33 -4.33 17.72
CA GLN A 120 9.68 -4.88 17.52
C GLN A 120 10.31 -5.44 18.80
N LYS A 121 9.95 -4.86 19.94
CA LYS A 121 10.48 -5.24 21.26
C LYS A 121 9.62 -6.27 21.99
N ASN A 122 8.45 -6.59 21.44
CA ASN A 122 7.54 -7.54 22.08
C ASN A 122 8.05 -8.98 21.94
N PRO A 123 8.35 -9.70 23.05
CA PRO A 123 8.89 -11.06 22.99
C PRO A 123 8.00 -12.06 22.25
N ALA A 124 6.69 -11.94 22.38
CA ALA A 124 5.73 -12.83 21.70
C ALA A 124 5.76 -12.63 20.19
N VAL A 125 5.89 -11.38 19.72
CA VAL A 125 6.01 -11.05 18.30
C VAL A 125 7.33 -11.55 17.74
N ILE A 126 8.43 -11.34 18.47
CA ILE A 126 9.76 -11.82 18.07
C ILE A 126 9.73 -13.33 17.86
N LYS A 127 9.14 -14.06 18.79
CA LYS A 127 9.02 -15.51 18.69
C LYS A 127 8.17 -15.95 17.51
N ALA A 128 7.05 -15.28 17.25
CA ALA A 128 6.10 -15.67 16.21
C ALA A 128 6.53 -15.28 14.80
N TYR A 129 7.18 -14.13 14.63
CA TYR A 129 7.39 -13.51 13.31
C TYR A 129 8.82 -13.12 12.99
N LEU A 130 9.65 -12.85 13.99
CA LEU A 130 10.98 -12.29 13.77
C LEU A 130 12.11 -13.31 13.98
N GLY A 131 11.75 -14.60 14.04
CA GLY A 131 12.74 -15.68 14.05
C GLY A 131 13.54 -15.82 15.33
N GLY A 132 12.97 -15.42 16.45
CA GLY A 132 13.55 -15.70 17.77
C GLY A 132 13.39 -17.18 18.12
N ASP A 133 14.50 -17.86 18.36
CA ASP A 133 14.49 -19.24 18.90
C ASP A 133 14.07 -19.24 20.37
#